data_158b55e1358f2ad44721596d44dbe32e
#
_entry.id   158b55e1358f2ad44721596d44dbe32e
#
_cell.length_a   1.000
_cell.length_b   1.000
_cell.length_c   1.000
_cell.angle_alpha   90.00
_cell.angle_beta   90.00
_cell.angle_gamma   90.00
#
_symmetry.space_group_name_H-M   'P 1'
#
loop_
_entity.id
_entity.type
_entity.pdbx_description
1 polymer ?
#
loop_
_entity_poly.entity_id
_entity_poly.type
_entity_poly.pdbx_seq_one_letter_code
_entity_poly.pdbx_strand_id
1 'polypeptide(L)'
;MALYFELMVTKTFAILTDIHSNLFALEQGISIIEERKDVDQLVCLGDCFALGPAPKETLSLLKSLDNCIFIRGNHDRYLIEKLWEQEQPSLEGMDPYDPICQAIVANEEWTAAQLGQEGLDFALEMHVAHREIIGNILVEFTHAWYQRDDQPPSMEEIKNWRNHIKNSYPEIEKFIFVHGHIHTPRYETEDDLTIYCQGSTGLPFDETPKGAVAFLTVGDSVEWDVVRYDYDRDATVNLLEERQPPFYSNLQNTVRYATIKND
;
A
#
# COMPACT_ATOMS: atom_id res chain seq x y z
N MET A 1 -5.79 -47.63 11.48
CA MET A 1 -5.22 -46.63 10.57
C MET A 1 -5.86 -45.30 11.00
N ALA A 2 -5.12 -44.54 11.85
CA ALA A 2 -5.61 -43.24 12.32
C ALA A 2 -5.35 -42.23 11.19
N LEU A 3 -6.39 -41.71 10.59
CA LEU A 3 -6.34 -40.52 9.73
C LEU A 3 -5.97 -39.33 10.65
N TYR A 4 -4.71 -38.95 10.63
CA TYR A 4 -4.33 -37.63 11.10
C TYR A 4 -4.91 -36.64 10.06
N PHE A 5 -6.03 -36.00 10.40
CA PHE A 5 -6.40 -34.75 9.81
C PHE A 5 -5.37 -33.74 10.35
N GLU A 6 -4.34 -33.42 9.59
CA GLU A 6 -3.63 -32.16 9.80
C GLU A 6 -4.68 -31.07 9.69
N LEU A 7 -4.93 -30.38 10.79
CA LEU A 7 -5.73 -29.16 10.79
C LEU A 7 -4.99 -28.20 9.86
N MET A 8 -5.53 -27.97 8.66
CA MET A 8 -4.96 -26.99 7.75
C MET A 8 -5.04 -25.64 8.45
N VAL A 9 -3.89 -24.97 8.53
CA VAL A 9 -3.79 -23.63 9.14
C VAL A 9 -4.45 -22.65 8.20
N THR A 10 -5.54 -22.02 8.66
CA THR A 10 -6.13 -20.87 7.96
C THR A 10 -5.54 -19.59 8.53
N LYS A 11 -5.16 -18.65 7.68
CA LYS A 11 -4.66 -17.34 8.08
C LYS A 11 -5.37 -16.24 7.29
N THR A 12 -5.84 -15.23 8.02
CA THR A 12 -6.50 -14.04 7.44
C THR A 12 -5.63 -12.82 7.63
N PHE A 13 -5.29 -12.19 6.51
CA PHE A 13 -4.58 -10.92 6.46
C PHE A 13 -5.56 -9.78 6.24
N ALA A 14 -5.42 -8.68 7.00
CA ALA A 14 -6.02 -7.41 6.65
C ALA A 14 -4.96 -6.52 5.98
N ILE A 15 -5.32 -5.86 4.89
CA ILE A 15 -4.37 -5.17 4.02
C ILE A 15 -4.75 -3.70 3.90
N LEU A 16 -3.77 -2.84 4.17
CA LEU A 16 -3.78 -1.40 3.93
C LEU A 16 -2.72 -1.07 2.88
N THR A 17 -2.92 -0.06 2.05
CA THR A 17 -1.94 0.40 1.06
C THR A 17 -2.22 1.82 0.61
N ASP A 18 -1.19 2.55 0.20
CA ASP A 18 -1.34 3.87 -0.42
C ASP A 18 -2.20 4.80 0.45
N ILE A 19 -1.79 4.96 1.72
CA ILE A 19 -2.52 5.72 2.74
C ILE A 19 -2.38 7.22 2.48
N HIS A 20 -1.18 7.65 2.07
CA HIS A 20 -0.88 9.02 1.70
C HIS A 20 -1.35 10.04 2.75
N SER A 21 -0.99 9.84 4.01
CA SER A 21 -1.32 10.75 5.11
C SER A 21 -2.81 11.17 5.18
N ASN A 22 -3.71 10.35 4.63
CA ASN A 22 -5.15 10.55 4.74
C ASN A 22 -5.65 9.90 6.03
N LEU A 23 -5.48 10.64 7.14
CA LEU A 23 -5.81 10.16 8.49
C LEU A 23 -7.25 9.64 8.59
N PHE A 24 -8.22 10.40 8.06
CA PHE A 24 -9.64 10.04 8.19
C PHE A 24 -9.99 8.74 7.42
N ALA A 25 -9.35 8.53 6.28
CA ALA A 25 -9.50 7.26 5.55
C ALA A 25 -8.84 6.10 6.31
N LEU A 26 -7.66 6.32 6.88
CA LEU A 26 -6.95 5.32 7.67
C LEU A 26 -7.74 4.93 8.93
N GLU A 27 -8.23 5.90 9.70
CA GLU A 27 -9.03 5.67 10.91
C GLU A 27 -10.27 4.81 10.60
N GLN A 28 -10.98 5.14 9.54
CA GLN A 28 -12.16 4.37 9.12
C GLN A 28 -11.78 2.96 8.66
N GLY A 29 -10.67 2.81 7.92
CA GLY A 29 -10.15 1.51 7.49
C GLY A 29 -9.77 0.61 8.68
N ILE A 30 -9.09 1.17 9.68
CA ILE A 30 -8.74 0.46 10.91
C ILE A 30 -9.99 0.05 11.68
N SER A 31 -11.00 0.92 11.80
CA SER A 31 -12.27 0.57 12.45
C SER A 31 -12.94 -0.64 11.80
N ILE A 32 -12.93 -0.72 10.47
CA ILE A 32 -13.48 -1.87 9.73
C ILE A 32 -12.66 -3.15 10.01
N ILE A 33 -11.34 -3.03 10.09
CA ILE A 33 -10.46 -4.16 10.42
C ILE A 33 -10.73 -4.65 11.84
N GLU A 34 -10.90 -3.76 12.81
CA GLU A 34 -11.16 -4.09 14.21
C GLU A 34 -12.53 -4.76 14.43
N GLU A 35 -13.51 -4.49 13.59
CA GLU A 35 -14.81 -5.16 13.62
C GLU A 35 -14.71 -6.63 13.23
N ARG A 36 -13.71 -7.02 12.43
CA ARG A 36 -13.43 -8.42 12.07
C ARG A 36 -12.62 -9.10 13.18
N LYS A 37 -13.12 -10.26 13.60
CA LYS A 37 -12.51 -11.03 14.71
C LYS A 37 -11.60 -12.17 14.23
N ASP A 38 -11.52 -12.35 12.93
CA ASP A 38 -10.78 -13.43 12.25
C ASP A 38 -9.48 -12.94 11.59
N VAL A 39 -9.06 -11.72 11.85
CA VAL A 39 -7.79 -11.18 11.33
C VAL A 39 -6.63 -11.65 12.19
N ASP A 40 -5.68 -12.36 11.59
CA ASP A 40 -4.47 -12.85 12.24
C ASP A 40 -3.28 -11.89 12.10
N GLN A 41 -3.23 -11.14 10.99
CA GLN A 41 -2.08 -10.30 10.67
C GLN A 41 -2.52 -9.05 9.88
N LEU A 42 -1.99 -7.87 10.26
CA LEU A 42 -2.05 -6.68 9.43
C LEU A 42 -0.85 -6.62 8.48
N VAL A 43 -1.08 -6.14 7.26
CA VAL A 43 -0.04 -5.84 6.28
C VAL A 43 -0.32 -4.46 5.68
N CYS A 44 0.61 -3.53 5.82
CA CYS A 44 0.59 -2.24 5.14
C CYS A 44 1.59 -2.28 3.98
N LEU A 45 1.10 -2.12 2.75
CA LEU A 45 1.91 -2.28 1.54
C LEU A 45 2.66 -1.00 1.13
N GLY A 46 2.77 0.00 2.01
CA GLY A 46 3.58 1.19 1.77
C GLY A 46 2.80 2.41 1.29
N ASP A 47 3.55 3.43 0.92
CA ASP A 47 3.09 4.78 0.61
C ASP A 47 2.23 5.35 1.74
N CYS A 48 2.86 5.37 2.94
CA CYS A 48 2.16 5.74 4.15
C CYS A 48 1.95 7.26 4.28
N PHE A 49 2.90 8.10 3.80
CA PHE A 49 2.97 9.47 4.28
C PHE A 49 2.76 10.56 3.22
N ALA A 50 3.58 10.66 2.19
CA ALA A 50 3.54 11.78 1.23
C ALA A 50 2.17 11.93 0.54
N LEU A 51 1.93 13.08 -0.06
CA LEU A 51 0.71 13.40 -0.82
C LEU A 51 -0.57 13.45 0.00
N GLY A 52 -0.48 13.87 1.26
CA GLY A 52 -1.66 14.05 2.10
C GLY A 52 -1.43 15.03 3.25
N PRO A 53 -2.50 15.36 4.00
CA PRO A 53 -2.46 16.49 4.93
C PRO A 53 -1.91 16.16 6.33
N ALA A 54 -1.85 14.89 6.74
CA ALA A 54 -1.65 14.53 8.14
C ALA A 54 -0.50 13.53 8.38
N PRO A 55 0.76 13.81 7.95
CA PRO A 55 1.86 12.83 8.07
C PRO A 55 2.12 12.41 9.52
N LYS A 56 2.12 13.37 10.44
CA LYS A 56 2.49 13.15 11.83
C LYS A 56 1.45 12.33 12.59
N GLU A 57 0.18 12.64 12.38
CA GLU A 57 -0.94 11.92 12.97
C GLU A 57 -1.03 10.50 12.39
N THR A 58 -0.81 10.36 11.09
CA THR A 58 -0.74 9.06 10.41
C THR A 58 0.40 8.21 10.98
N LEU A 59 1.60 8.76 11.16
CA LEU A 59 2.72 8.06 11.81
C LEU A 59 2.34 7.57 13.22
N SER A 60 1.73 8.45 14.01
CA SER A 60 1.33 8.11 15.39
C SER A 60 0.33 6.94 15.40
N LEU A 61 -0.63 6.95 14.47
CA LEU A 61 -1.63 5.89 14.37
C LEU A 61 -1.02 4.57 13.87
N LEU A 62 -0.17 4.61 12.82
CA LEU A 62 0.51 3.41 12.32
C LEU A 62 1.41 2.75 13.38
N LYS A 63 2.11 3.54 14.17
CA LYS A 63 2.94 3.05 15.28
C LYS A 63 2.14 2.42 16.40
N SER A 64 0.86 2.71 16.52
CA SER A 64 -0.03 2.10 17.52
C SER A 64 -0.62 0.76 17.08
N LEU A 65 -0.43 0.37 15.81
CA LEU A 65 -0.96 -0.89 15.31
C LEU A 65 -0.12 -2.08 15.79
N ASP A 66 -0.73 -2.96 16.55
CA ASP A 66 -0.12 -4.21 16.94
C ASP A 66 -0.09 -5.19 15.77
N ASN A 67 0.95 -6.01 15.69
CA ASN A 67 1.09 -7.11 14.73
C ASN A 67 0.93 -6.67 13.25
N CYS A 68 1.48 -5.50 12.89
CA CYS A 68 1.47 -4.98 11.52
C CYS A 68 2.84 -5.16 10.85
N ILE A 69 2.83 -5.76 9.67
CA ILE A 69 4.00 -5.81 8.78
C ILE A 69 3.94 -4.60 7.87
N PHE A 70 4.98 -3.78 7.91
CA PHE A 70 5.10 -2.60 7.05
C PHE A 70 6.04 -2.89 5.89
N ILE A 71 5.53 -2.71 4.67
CA ILE A 71 6.27 -2.79 3.43
C ILE A 71 6.51 -1.36 2.95
N ARG A 72 7.69 -1.11 2.42
CA ARG A 72 8.11 0.18 1.95
C ARG A 72 7.58 0.44 0.54
N GLY A 73 6.87 1.57 0.36
CA GLY A 73 6.51 2.09 -0.95
C GLY A 73 7.59 3.02 -1.53
N ASN A 74 7.34 3.52 -2.76
CA ASN A 74 8.26 4.45 -3.40
C ASN A 74 8.32 5.80 -2.66
N HIS A 75 7.21 6.31 -2.15
CA HIS A 75 7.19 7.55 -1.37
C HIS A 75 7.91 7.39 -0.01
N ASP A 76 7.81 6.21 0.62
CA ASP A 76 8.60 5.92 1.83
C ASP A 76 10.10 5.82 1.51
N ARG A 77 10.49 5.28 0.35
CA ARG A 77 11.89 5.28 -0.13
C ARG A 77 12.37 6.69 -0.45
N TYR A 78 11.55 7.53 -1.07
CA TYR A 78 11.91 8.93 -1.35
C TYR A 78 12.21 9.70 -0.06
N LEU A 79 11.49 9.42 1.02
CA LEU A 79 11.78 9.95 2.36
C LEU A 79 13.16 9.49 2.85
N ILE A 80 13.47 8.20 2.75
CA ILE A 80 14.76 7.62 3.19
C ILE A 80 15.92 8.20 2.39
N GLU A 81 15.78 8.30 1.08
CA GLU A 81 16.81 8.78 0.13
C GLU A 81 16.88 10.29 0.07
N LYS A 82 15.98 11.01 0.74
CA LYS A 82 15.84 12.47 0.69
C LYS A 82 15.82 12.99 -0.75
N LEU A 83 14.85 12.51 -1.51
CA LEU A 83 14.72 12.80 -2.95
C LEU A 83 14.95 14.29 -3.29
N TRP A 84 14.44 15.20 -2.47
CA TRP A 84 14.55 16.65 -2.64
C TRP A 84 15.98 17.21 -2.50
N GLU A 85 16.94 16.47 -1.95
CA GLU A 85 18.35 16.87 -1.83
C GLU A 85 19.17 16.46 -3.07
N GLN A 86 18.60 15.71 -4.02
CA GLN A 86 19.28 15.29 -5.24
C GLN A 86 19.50 16.49 -6.20
N GLU A 87 20.53 16.44 -7.02
CA GLU A 87 20.85 17.51 -7.99
C GLU A 87 19.72 17.75 -9.02
N GLN A 88 19.07 16.68 -9.44
CA GLN A 88 17.89 16.70 -10.33
C GLN A 88 16.85 15.72 -9.81
N PRO A 89 16.10 16.10 -8.76
CA PRO A 89 15.12 15.21 -8.19
C PRO A 89 13.99 14.92 -9.18
N SER A 90 13.71 13.67 -9.42
CA SER A 90 12.73 13.22 -10.40
C SER A 90 11.99 12.00 -9.87
N LEU A 91 10.72 11.91 -10.22
CA LEU A 91 9.91 10.70 -10.06
C LEU A 91 10.08 9.88 -11.34
N GLU A 92 10.05 8.54 -11.23
CA GLU A 92 10.29 7.70 -12.39
C GLU A 92 9.28 7.97 -13.52
N GLY A 93 9.81 8.14 -14.73
CA GLY A 93 9.02 8.46 -15.92
C GLY A 93 8.61 9.92 -16.05
N MET A 94 8.92 10.80 -15.09
CA MET A 94 8.62 12.23 -15.14
C MET A 94 9.85 13.05 -15.49
N ASP A 95 9.65 14.13 -16.25
CA ASP A 95 10.68 15.14 -16.47
C ASP A 95 10.93 15.92 -15.14
N PRO A 96 12.16 16.00 -14.63
CA PRO A 96 12.46 16.76 -13.41
C PRO A 96 12.11 18.26 -13.51
N TYR A 97 11.95 18.79 -14.72
CA TYR A 97 11.53 20.17 -14.96
C TYR A 97 10.00 20.32 -15.09
N ASP A 98 9.24 19.23 -15.08
CA ASP A 98 7.77 19.29 -15.07
C ASP A 98 7.30 19.93 -13.76
N PRO A 99 6.44 20.96 -13.81
CA PRO A 99 5.90 21.60 -12.60
C PRO A 99 5.19 20.64 -11.65
N ILE A 100 4.56 19.58 -12.17
CA ILE A 100 3.90 18.55 -11.34
C ILE A 100 4.95 17.72 -10.61
N CYS A 101 6.00 17.27 -11.30
CA CYS A 101 7.12 16.57 -10.69
C CYS A 101 7.74 17.42 -9.56
N GLN A 102 8.03 18.69 -9.83
CA GLN A 102 8.58 19.61 -8.84
C GLN A 102 7.65 19.81 -7.64
N ALA A 103 6.33 19.88 -7.87
CA ALA A 103 5.35 20.03 -6.78
C ALA A 103 5.25 18.77 -5.91
N ILE A 104 5.37 17.58 -6.51
CA ILE A 104 5.42 16.33 -5.76
C ILE A 104 6.71 16.23 -4.95
N VAL A 105 7.87 16.54 -5.56
CA VAL A 105 9.15 16.56 -4.84
C VAL A 105 9.14 17.57 -3.66
N ALA A 106 8.51 18.73 -3.85
CA ALA A 106 8.33 19.69 -2.75
C ALA A 106 7.39 19.15 -1.66
N ASN A 107 6.40 18.32 -2.02
CA ASN A 107 5.54 17.64 -1.05
C ASN A 107 6.32 16.60 -0.24
N GLU A 108 7.25 15.87 -0.85
CA GLU A 108 8.16 14.95 -0.14
C GLU A 108 8.98 15.69 0.94
N GLU A 109 9.57 16.81 0.59
CA GLU A 109 10.34 17.65 1.53
C GLU A 109 9.45 18.16 2.67
N TRP A 110 8.26 18.67 2.36
CA TRP A 110 7.28 19.11 3.36
C TRP A 110 6.89 17.97 4.29
N THR A 111 6.60 16.80 3.74
CA THR A 111 6.24 15.59 4.50
C THR A 111 7.37 15.17 5.44
N ALA A 112 8.61 15.16 4.94
CA ALA A 112 9.79 14.86 5.75
C ALA A 112 9.96 15.83 6.93
N ALA A 113 9.73 17.13 6.68
CA ALA A 113 9.78 18.15 7.73
C ALA A 113 8.70 17.95 8.82
N GLN A 114 7.52 17.45 8.44
CA GLN A 114 6.47 17.11 9.40
C GLN A 114 6.82 15.87 10.23
N LEU A 115 7.37 14.84 9.61
CA LEU A 115 7.68 13.56 10.23
C LEU A 115 8.93 13.62 11.12
N GLY A 116 9.93 14.41 10.73
CA GLY A 116 11.20 14.50 11.43
C GLY A 116 11.96 13.16 11.46
N GLN A 117 12.85 13.03 12.43
CA GLN A 117 13.67 11.82 12.57
C GLN A 117 12.83 10.58 12.88
N GLU A 118 11.74 10.73 13.63
CA GLU A 118 10.85 9.61 13.99
C GLU A 118 10.23 8.94 12.77
N GLY A 119 9.79 9.72 11.78
CA GLY A 119 9.25 9.18 10.53
C GLY A 119 10.32 8.52 9.67
N LEU A 120 11.52 9.09 9.64
CA LEU A 120 12.66 8.49 8.92
C LEU A 120 13.03 7.14 9.56
N ASP A 121 13.14 7.07 10.87
CA ASP A 121 13.45 5.83 11.59
C ASP A 121 12.37 4.77 11.32
N PHE A 122 11.10 5.16 11.32
CA PHE A 122 9.99 4.25 10.99
C PHE A 122 10.08 3.72 9.55
N ALA A 123 10.35 4.60 8.56
CA ALA A 123 10.48 4.18 7.17
C ALA A 123 11.70 3.25 6.94
N LEU A 124 12.80 3.46 7.65
CA LEU A 124 14.00 2.61 7.58
C LEU A 124 13.77 1.18 8.08
N GLU A 125 12.79 0.97 8.96
CA GLU A 125 12.43 -0.35 9.48
C GLU A 125 11.48 -1.12 8.55
N MET A 126 10.91 -0.49 7.53
CA MET A 126 10.00 -1.12 6.58
C MET A 126 10.72 -2.15 5.69
N HIS A 127 10.04 -3.23 5.40
CA HIS A 127 10.53 -4.29 4.52
C HIS A 127 10.31 -3.94 3.04
N VAL A 128 11.15 -4.47 2.14
CA VAL A 128 10.91 -4.37 0.68
C VAL A 128 9.79 -5.32 0.22
N ALA A 129 9.69 -6.46 0.86
CA ALA A 129 8.66 -7.47 0.59
C ALA A 129 8.46 -8.36 1.82
N HIS A 130 7.32 -9.03 1.88
CA HIS A 130 7.06 -10.06 2.87
C HIS A 130 6.48 -11.29 2.20
N ARG A 131 6.95 -12.46 2.62
CA ARG A 131 6.50 -13.76 2.10
C ARG A 131 5.97 -14.63 3.21
N GLU A 132 4.84 -15.28 2.92
CA GLU A 132 4.23 -16.23 3.81
C GLU A 132 3.92 -17.53 3.05
N ILE A 133 4.13 -18.68 3.70
CA ILE A 133 3.74 -19.99 3.16
C ILE A 133 2.72 -20.60 4.11
N ILE A 134 1.53 -20.90 3.58
CA ILE A 134 0.42 -21.48 4.33
C ILE A 134 0.01 -22.75 3.61
N GLY A 135 0.37 -23.90 4.20
CA GLY A 135 0.22 -25.19 3.52
C GLY A 135 1.00 -25.24 2.21
N ASN A 136 0.32 -25.42 1.09
CA ASN A 136 0.87 -25.44 -0.27
C ASN A 136 0.66 -24.13 -1.05
N ILE A 137 0.31 -23.05 -0.35
CA ILE A 137 0.06 -21.72 -0.93
C ILE A 137 1.14 -20.75 -0.47
N LEU A 138 1.75 -20.06 -1.43
CA LEU A 138 2.71 -19.00 -1.16
C LEU A 138 2.05 -17.65 -1.47
N VAL A 139 2.14 -16.74 -0.50
CA VAL A 139 1.69 -15.35 -0.62
C VAL A 139 2.90 -14.44 -0.59
N GLU A 140 3.02 -13.57 -1.58
CA GLU A 140 4.03 -12.50 -1.65
C GLU A 140 3.34 -11.15 -1.55
N PHE A 141 3.82 -10.32 -0.64
CA PHE A 141 3.38 -8.95 -0.43
C PHE A 141 4.49 -7.98 -0.81
N THR A 142 4.20 -7.03 -1.69
CA THR A 142 5.12 -5.96 -2.10
C THR A 142 4.35 -4.66 -2.25
N HIS A 143 5.04 -3.52 -2.32
CA HIS A 143 4.37 -2.28 -2.75
C HIS A 143 4.09 -2.30 -4.26
N ALA A 144 5.14 -2.46 -5.07
CA ALA A 144 5.06 -2.67 -6.52
C ALA A 144 5.97 -3.84 -6.90
N TRP A 145 7.16 -3.61 -7.47
CA TRP A 145 8.09 -4.66 -7.86
C TRP A 145 9.42 -4.57 -7.11
N TYR A 146 9.46 -5.05 -5.85
CA TYR A 146 10.67 -5.07 -5.01
C TYR A 146 11.40 -3.71 -5.00
N GLN A 147 12.67 -3.66 -5.46
CA GLN A 147 13.45 -2.41 -5.51
C GLN A 147 13.02 -1.44 -6.62
N ARG A 148 12.24 -1.89 -7.61
CA ARG A 148 11.55 -1.05 -8.59
C ARG A 148 10.14 -0.77 -8.09
N ASP A 149 10.06 -0.08 -6.95
CA ASP A 149 8.84 0.13 -6.17
C ASP A 149 7.88 1.21 -6.72
N ASP A 150 8.27 1.88 -7.79
CA ASP A 150 7.50 2.88 -8.53
C ASP A 150 6.96 2.38 -9.89
N GLN A 151 7.02 1.07 -10.14
CA GLN A 151 6.42 0.43 -11.32
C GLN A 151 5.69 -0.85 -10.92
N PRO A 152 4.40 -0.97 -11.27
CA PRO A 152 3.67 -2.19 -10.99
C PRO A 152 4.24 -3.35 -11.80
N PRO A 153 4.25 -4.57 -11.22
CA PRO A 153 4.74 -5.74 -11.95
C PRO A 153 3.80 -6.11 -13.09
N SER A 154 4.37 -6.44 -14.25
CA SER A 154 3.64 -7.08 -15.34
C SER A 154 3.31 -8.54 -15.00
N MET A 155 2.29 -9.10 -15.65
CA MET A 155 1.96 -10.53 -15.53
C MET A 155 3.16 -11.41 -15.90
N GLU A 156 3.93 -11.04 -16.91
CA GLU A 156 5.11 -11.79 -17.35
C GLU A 156 6.21 -11.81 -16.29
N GLU A 157 6.49 -10.69 -15.63
CA GLU A 157 7.45 -10.61 -14.53
C GLU A 157 7.05 -11.50 -13.36
N ILE A 158 5.76 -11.47 -12.98
CA ILE A 158 5.26 -12.31 -11.89
C ILE A 158 5.29 -13.81 -12.27
N LYS A 159 5.00 -14.16 -13.52
CA LYS A 159 5.18 -15.54 -14.01
C LYS A 159 6.63 -16.01 -13.92
N ASN A 160 7.58 -15.17 -14.31
CA ASN A 160 9.00 -15.48 -14.21
C ASN A 160 9.42 -15.64 -12.74
N TRP A 161 8.95 -14.77 -11.86
CA TRP A 161 9.12 -14.89 -10.41
C TRP A 161 8.52 -16.21 -9.89
N ARG A 162 7.26 -16.53 -10.21
CA ARG A 162 6.61 -17.78 -9.84
C ARG A 162 7.42 -19.01 -10.26
N ASN A 163 7.91 -19.03 -11.52
CA ASN A 163 8.72 -20.12 -12.03
C ASN A 163 10.04 -20.28 -11.26
N HIS A 164 10.67 -19.15 -10.90
CA HIS A 164 11.88 -19.16 -10.08
C HIS A 164 11.61 -19.72 -8.68
N ILE A 165 10.54 -19.25 -8.02
CA ILE A 165 10.16 -19.71 -6.69
C ILE A 165 9.78 -21.20 -6.69
N LYS A 166 9.05 -21.67 -7.69
CA LYS A 166 8.64 -23.08 -7.83
C LYS A 166 9.82 -24.03 -7.92
N ASN A 167 10.95 -23.60 -8.44
CA ASN A 167 12.18 -24.40 -8.44
C ASN A 167 12.76 -24.62 -7.03
N SER A 168 12.57 -23.65 -6.13
CA SER A 168 13.07 -23.72 -4.75
C SER A 168 12.04 -24.33 -3.79
N TYR A 169 10.76 -24.24 -4.12
CA TYR A 169 9.62 -24.72 -3.33
C TYR A 169 8.67 -25.55 -4.21
N PRO A 170 9.07 -26.77 -4.63
CA PRO A 170 8.30 -27.59 -5.56
C PRO A 170 6.94 -28.05 -4.98
N GLU A 171 6.77 -28.02 -3.66
CA GLU A 171 5.54 -28.34 -2.95
C GLU A 171 4.45 -27.27 -3.05
N ILE A 172 4.81 -26.05 -3.49
CA ILE A 172 3.83 -24.97 -3.63
C ILE A 172 2.98 -25.19 -4.89
N GLU A 173 1.68 -25.20 -4.70
CA GLU A 173 0.67 -25.43 -5.75
C GLU A 173 -0.03 -24.14 -6.18
N LYS A 174 -0.09 -23.12 -5.30
CA LYS A 174 -0.70 -21.82 -5.60
C LYS A 174 0.22 -20.67 -5.20
N PHE A 175 0.24 -19.65 -6.04
CA PHE A 175 1.03 -18.44 -5.85
C PHE A 175 0.10 -17.23 -5.84
N ILE A 176 0.17 -16.44 -4.80
CA ILE A 176 -0.61 -15.22 -4.65
C ILE A 176 0.39 -14.06 -4.57
N PHE A 177 0.20 -13.07 -5.43
CA PHE A 177 0.99 -11.85 -5.44
C PHE A 177 0.07 -10.67 -5.10
N VAL A 178 0.35 -9.98 -4.00
CA VAL A 178 -0.44 -8.85 -3.52
C VAL A 178 0.42 -7.60 -3.58
N HIS A 179 -0.08 -6.56 -4.24
CA HIS A 179 0.64 -5.30 -4.36
C HIS A 179 -0.27 -4.06 -4.21
N GLY A 180 0.33 -2.90 -3.98
CA GLY A 180 -0.29 -1.58 -3.94
C GLY A 180 0.05 -0.73 -5.16
N HIS A 181 0.44 0.52 -4.94
CA HIS A 181 1.03 1.50 -5.86
C HIS A 181 0.11 2.05 -6.96
N ILE A 182 -0.71 1.23 -7.61
CA ILE A 182 -1.51 1.67 -8.77
C ILE A 182 -2.77 2.44 -8.40
N HIS A 183 -3.16 2.46 -7.14
CA HIS A 183 -4.36 3.12 -6.58
C HIS A 183 -5.69 2.69 -7.21
N THR A 184 -5.68 1.68 -8.05
CA THR A 184 -6.85 1.08 -8.70
C THR A 184 -6.92 -0.40 -8.42
N PRO A 185 -8.12 -1.00 -8.32
CA PRO A 185 -8.23 -2.44 -8.11
C PRO A 185 -7.63 -3.23 -9.27
N ARG A 186 -6.93 -4.32 -8.94
CA ARG A 186 -6.41 -5.29 -9.90
C ARG A 186 -6.73 -6.71 -9.43
N TYR A 187 -7.30 -7.51 -10.31
CA TYR A 187 -7.51 -8.93 -10.10
C TYR A 187 -7.19 -9.68 -11.39
N GLU A 188 -6.16 -10.49 -11.37
CA GLU A 188 -5.75 -11.30 -12.50
C GLU A 188 -5.42 -12.71 -12.02
N THR A 189 -5.88 -13.72 -12.75
CA THR A 189 -5.57 -15.13 -12.46
C THR A 189 -5.16 -15.83 -13.73
N GLU A 190 -4.07 -16.58 -13.65
CA GLU A 190 -3.59 -17.45 -14.72
C GLU A 190 -2.94 -18.69 -14.12
N ASP A 191 -3.49 -19.87 -14.44
CA ASP A 191 -3.10 -21.17 -13.92
C ASP A 191 -3.09 -21.21 -12.36
N ASP A 192 -1.93 -21.40 -11.76
CA ASP A 192 -1.69 -21.47 -10.32
C ASP A 192 -1.32 -20.10 -9.69
N LEU A 193 -1.36 -19.03 -10.47
CA LEU A 193 -0.97 -17.68 -10.06
C LEU A 193 -2.17 -16.74 -9.99
N THR A 194 -2.31 -15.99 -8.90
CA THR A 194 -3.29 -14.92 -8.76
C THR A 194 -2.62 -13.63 -8.28
N ILE A 195 -3.02 -12.50 -8.86
CA ILE A 195 -2.54 -11.16 -8.54
C ILE A 195 -3.69 -10.36 -7.96
N TYR A 196 -3.45 -9.70 -6.82
CA TYR A 196 -4.39 -8.83 -6.16
C TYR A 196 -3.81 -7.44 -5.91
N CYS A 197 -4.63 -6.41 -6.15
CA CYS A 197 -4.50 -5.07 -5.60
C CYS A 197 -5.90 -4.57 -5.24
N GLN A 198 -6.03 -4.02 -4.05
CA GLN A 198 -7.33 -3.51 -3.56
C GLN A 198 -7.70 -2.12 -4.08
N GLY A 199 -6.75 -1.42 -4.69
CA GLY A 199 -6.77 0.01 -4.89
C GLY A 199 -6.04 0.72 -3.75
N SER A 200 -6.52 1.87 -3.30
CA SER A 200 -5.86 2.68 -2.27
C SER A 200 -6.73 2.83 -1.02
N THR A 201 -6.10 2.84 0.14
CA THR A 201 -6.74 3.18 1.41
C THR A 201 -7.06 4.67 1.49
N GLY A 202 -6.16 5.55 1.06
CA GLY A 202 -6.26 6.99 1.27
C GLY A 202 -6.37 7.88 0.04
N LEU A 203 -5.90 7.41 -1.13
CA LEU A 203 -5.79 8.25 -2.34
C LEU A 203 -6.17 7.47 -3.62
N PRO A 204 -7.43 7.02 -3.78
CA PRO A 204 -7.87 6.22 -4.93
C PRO A 204 -7.82 7.00 -6.26
N PHE A 205 -7.57 6.27 -7.39
CA PHE A 205 -7.54 6.80 -8.76
C PHE A 205 -8.54 6.09 -9.69
N ASP A 206 -9.57 5.47 -9.13
CA ASP A 206 -10.54 4.62 -9.84
C ASP A 206 -11.93 5.27 -9.99
N GLU A 207 -11.99 6.61 -9.95
CA GLU A 207 -13.22 7.41 -10.04
C GLU A 207 -14.25 7.10 -8.92
N THR A 208 -13.83 6.33 -7.90
CA THR A 208 -14.66 5.99 -6.74
C THR A 208 -14.02 6.58 -5.49
N PRO A 209 -14.48 7.76 -5.02
CA PRO A 209 -13.86 8.48 -3.91
C PRO A 209 -14.16 7.83 -2.55
N LYS A 210 -13.77 6.58 -2.40
CA LYS A 210 -13.91 5.73 -1.22
C LYS A 210 -12.57 5.11 -0.86
N GLY A 211 -12.27 5.02 0.42
CA GLY A 211 -11.16 4.20 0.89
C GLY A 211 -11.38 2.71 0.61
N ALA A 212 -10.30 1.94 0.65
CA ALA A 212 -10.35 0.49 0.52
C ALA A 212 -9.49 -0.19 1.58
N VAL A 213 -10.02 -1.27 2.15
CA VAL A 213 -9.26 -2.30 2.86
C VAL A 213 -9.55 -3.64 2.23
N ALA A 214 -8.59 -4.55 2.24
CA ALA A 214 -8.82 -5.90 1.75
C ALA A 214 -8.57 -6.93 2.86
N PHE A 215 -9.22 -8.07 2.70
CA PHE A 215 -9.00 -9.25 3.52
C PHE A 215 -8.64 -10.42 2.62
N LEU A 216 -7.49 -11.02 2.89
CA LEU A 216 -7.03 -12.22 2.21
C LEU A 216 -7.05 -13.37 3.21
N THR A 217 -7.97 -14.31 3.03
CA THR A 217 -8.01 -15.55 3.82
C THR A 217 -7.41 -16.67 3.01
N VAL A 218 -6.42 -17.36 3.57
CA VAL A 218 -5.67 -18.45 2.94
C VAL A 218 -5.76 -19.66 3.84
N GLY A 219 -6.23 -20.79 3.27
CA GLY A 219 -6.39 -22.09 3.93
C GLY A 219 -6.77 -23.15 2.90
N ASP A 220 -7.83 -23.93 3.16
CA ASP A 220 -8.38 -24.89 2.18
C ASP A 220 -8.87 -24.20 0.90
N SER A 221 -9.32 -22.96 1.02
CA SER A 221 -9.65 -22.05 -0.07
C SER A 221 -8.88 -20.74 0.08
N VAL A 222 -8.85 -19.96 -1.00
CA VAL A 222 -8.35 -18.59 -1.00
C VAL A 222 -9.55 -17.68 -1.21
N GLU A 223 -9.74 -16.73 -0.29
CA GLU A 223 -10.80 -15.74 -0.36
C GLU A 223 -10.18 -14.35 -0.36
N TRP A 224 -10.63 -13.51 -1.30
CA TRP A 224 -10.23 -12.11 -1.42
C TRP A 224 -11.47 -11.23 -1.32
N ASP A 225 -11.56 -10.44 -0.29
CA ASP A 225 -12.68 -9.55 0.00
C ASP A 225 -12.17 -8.10 0.10
N VAL A 226 -12.74 -7.20 -0.70
CA VAL A 226 -12.39 -5.77 -0.69
C VAL A 226 -13.58 -4.96 -0.19
N VAL A 227 -13.40 -4.30 0.94
CA VAL A 227 -14.39 -3.40 1.51
C VAL A 227 -14.08 -1.97 1.09
N ARG A 228 -14.99 -1.39 0.28
CA ARG A 228 -14.95 0.04 -0.09
C ARG A 228 -15.82 0.83 0.88
N TYR A 229 -15.25 1.87 1.49
CA TYR A 229 -15.91 2.61 2.55
C TYR A 229 -15.86 4.12 2.35
N ASP A 230 -16.91 4.77 2.84
CA ASP A 230 -16.94 6.24 2.94
C ASP A 230 -16.17 6.66 4.21
N TYR A 231 -15.47 7.77 4.11
CA TYR A 231 -14.78 8.43 5.22
C TYR A 231 -15.06 9.94 5.19
N ASP A 232 -14.64 10.69 6.17
CA ASP A 232 -14.83 12.14 6.20
C ASP A 232 -13.89 12.84 5.20
N ARG A 233 -14.28 12.84 3.93
CA ARG A 233 -13.55 13.51 2.84
C ARG A 233 -13.53 15.04 3.00
N ASP A 234 -14.60 15.62 3.54
CA ASP A 234 -14.65 17.05 3.76
C ASP A 234 -13.64 17.47 4.82
N ALA A 235 -13.47 16.69 5.88
CA ALA A 235 -12.41 16.91 6.86
C ALA A 235 -11.02 16.81 6.24
N THR A 236 -10.77 15.81 5.37
CA THR A 236 -9.50 15.68 4.64
C THR A 236 -9.22 16.89 3.75
N VAL A 237 -10.24 17.34 2.98
CA VAL A 237 -10.13 18.51 2.10
C VAL A 237 -9.89 19.79 2.89
N ASN A 238 -10.60 19.98 4.00
CA ASN A 238 -10.42 21.14 4.88
C ASN A 238 -9.01 21.17 5.50
N LEU A 239 -8.48 20.00 5.88
CA LEU A 239 -7.13 19.90 6.44
C LEU A 239 -6.05 20.17 5.37
N LEU A 240 -6.26 19.76 4.12
CA LEU A 240 -5.42 20.15 2.98
C LEU A 240 -5.42 21.68 2.79
N GLU A 241 -6.59 22.31 2.87
CA GLU A 241 -6.71 23.78 2.76
C GLU A 241 -6.05 24.49 3.94
N GLU A 242 -6.17 23.98 5.16
CA GLU A 242 -5.57 24.56 6.36
C GLU A 242 -4.05 24.47 6.35
N ARG A 243 -3.48 23.30 5.99
CA ARG A 243 -2.05 23.01 6.06
C ARG A 243 -1.29 23.41 4.80
N GLN A 244 -1.95 23.48 3.68
CA GLN A 244 -1.42 23.84 2.35
C GLN A 244 -0.09 23.14 2.02
N PRO A 245 0.00 21.79 2.12
CA PRO A 245 1.17 21.10 1.64
C PRO A 245 1.38 21.42 0.15
N PRO A 246 2.61 21.42 -0.37
CA PRO A 246 2.83 21.53 -1.81
C PRO A 246 1.92 20.58 -2.59
N PHE A 247 1.34 21.00 -3.70
CA PHE A 247 0.41 20.23 -4.52
C PHE A 247 -1.02 20.07 -3.92
N TYR A 248 -1.38 20.79 -2.85
CA TYR A 248 -2.62 20.58 -2.09
C TYR A 248 -3.90 20.74 -2.91
N SER A 249 -3.97 21.66 -3.88
CA SER A 249 -5.18 21.85 -4.70
C SER A 249 -5.48 20.63 -5.59
N ASN A 250 -4.44 20.02 -6.15
CA ASN A 250 -4.57 18.77 -6.91
C ASN A 250 -4.98 17.61 -6.01
N LEU A 251 -4.41 17.53 -4.79
CA LEU A 251 -4.77 16.53 -3.79
C LEU A 251 -6.23 16.67 -3.35
N GLN A 252 -6.73 17.89 -3.16
CA GLN A 252 -8.16 18.13 -2.87
C GLN A 252 -9.05 17.59 -4.00
N ASN A 253 -8.67 17.81 -5.26
CA ASN A 253 -9.40 17.28 -6.42
C ASN A 253 -9.36 15.75 -6.43
N THR A 254 -8.21 15.15 -6.15
CA THR A 254 -8.07 13.68 -6.10
C THR A 254 -8.93 13.09 -4.97
N VAL A 255 -8.94 13.68 -3.79
CA VAL A 255 -9.79 13.24 -2.67
C VAL A 255 -11.29 13.34 -3.01
N ARG A 256 -11.69 14.39 -3.74
CA ARG A 256 -13.10 14.59 -4.13
C ARG A 256 -13.57 13.66 -5.22
N TYR A 257 -12.72 13.35 -6.20
CA TYR A 257 -13.12 12.72 -7.45
C TYR A 257 -12.45 11.37 -7.73
N ALA A 258 -11.49 10.96 -6.91
CA ALA A 258 -10.70 9.75 -7.10
C ALA A 258 -10.05 9.66 -8.50
N THR A 259 -9.54 10.77 -8.98
CA THR A 259 -8.84 10.89 -10.26
C THR A 259 -7.82 12.03 -10.19
N ILE A 260 -6.72 11.89 -10.91
CA ILE A 260 -5.71 12.95 -11.02
C ILE A 260 -6.30 14.05 -11.90
N LYS A 261 -6.52 15.22 -11.31
CA LYS A 261 -6.92 16.43 -12.03
C LYS A 261 -5.88 17.51 -11.77
N ASN A 262 -5.16 17.81 -12.82
CA ASN A 262 -4.23 18.93 -12.85
C ASN A 262 -5.03 20.17 -13.30
N ASP A 263 -5.22 21.12 -12.39
CA ASP A 263 -5.85 22.43 -12.69
C ASP A 263 -4.82 23.39 -13.27
#